data_789b2103ec2bd0719c9844e8e28bd0f7
#
_entry.id   789b2103ec2bd0719c9844e8e28bd0f7
#
_cell.length_a   1.000
_cell.length_b   1.000
_cell.length_c   1.000
_cell.angle_alpha   90.00
_cell.angle_beta   90.00
_cell.angle_gamma   90.00
#
_symmetry.space_group_name_H-M   'P 1'
#
loop_
_entity.id
_entity.type
_entity.pdbx_description
1 polymer ?
#
loop_
_entity_poly.entity_id
_entity_poly.type
_entity_poly.pdbx_seq_one_letter_code
_entity_poly.pdbx_strand_id
1 'polypeptide(L)'
;MLVLGAEKGDRMGRFVDLSVTVDSSTMSPPSTNMRLEVTPHNRGPGFWQVSSVHQSLHTGAHIDSPLHVFKNGITTAEISLDQVMGDALVVDLSWVGPNHAVTVDDLKKGGAGDVKRGDIVLLRTDWTDKMYGTWPDYFTQSPYFPPESAQWLVDQGPKNIGFDFFEEYCARLPDFGSEDFAMHRVILGAGVVIMEGLTNLGALPRRRVDFAAPFYKIAGTEGAPARFFATV
;
A
#
# COMPACT_ATOMS: atom_id res chain seq x y z
N MET A 1 8.80 -49.42 22.97
CA MET A 1 8.64 -48.03 23.40
C MET A 1 9.46 -47.15 22.46
N LEU A 2 8.83 -46.70 21.38
CA LEU A 2 9.47 -45.82 20.40
C LEU A 2 9.37 -44.38 20.92
N VAL A 3 10.49 -43.80 21.24
CA VAL A 3 10.59 -42.34 21.51
C VAL A 3 10.66 -41.69 20.15
N LEU A 4 9.55 -41.11 19.70
CA LEU A 4 9.53 -40.21 18.59
C LEU A 4 10.25 -38.92 19.01
N GLY A 5 11.42 -38.70 18.41
CA GLY A 5 12.13 -37.44 18.55
C GLY A 5 11.26 -36.31 17.99
N ALA A 6 10.90 -35.36 18.82
CA ALA A 6 10.31 -34.13 18.38
C ALA A 6 11.33 -33.38 17.53
N GLU A 7 11.13 -33.33 16.22
CA GLU A 7 11.80 -32.36 15.36
C GLU A 7 11.50 -30.96 15.93
N LYS A 8 12.58 -30.20 16.16
CA LYS A 8 12.46 -28.78 16.54
C LYS A 8 11.67 -28.09 15.44
N GLY A 9 10.42 -27.77 15.74
CA GLY A 9 9.57 -26.99 14.86
C GLY A 9 10.33 -25.76 14.40
N ASP A 10 10.32 -25.56 13.11
CA ASP A 10 10.74 -24.34 12.44
C ASP A 10 10.10 -23.17 13.18
N ARG A 11 10.89 -22.25 13.71
CA ARG A 11 10.35 -21.05 14.36
C ARG A 11 9.66 -20.27 13.25
N MET A 12 8.32 -20.28 13.24
CA MET A 12 7.57 -19.32 12.44
C MET A 12 8.18 -17.95 12.70
N GLY A 13 8.64 -17.28 11.65
CA GLY A 13 9.18 -15.93 11.74
C GLY A 13 8.21 -14.97 12.42
N ARG A 14 8.72 -13.93 13.06
CA ARG A 14 7.88 -12.88 13.66
C ARG A 14 7.18 -12.09 12.57
N PHE A 15 5.88 -11.86 12.68
CA PHE A 15 5.14 -10.96 11.81
C PHE A 15 5.33 -9.50 12.24
N VAL A 16 5.57 -8.64 11.28
CA VAL A 16 5.59 -7.18 11.43
C VAL A 16 4.39 -6.62 10.67
N ASP A 17 3.48 -5.98 11.39
CA ASP A 17 2.31 -5.32 10.80
C ASP A 17 2.73 -4.02 10.12
N LEU A 18 2.34 -3.87 8.85
CA LEU A 18 2.72 -2.76 7.99
C LEU A 18 1.50 -1.98 7.48
N SER A 19 0.33 -2.16 8.12
CA SER A 19 -0.92 -1.49 7.76
C SER A 19 -1.28 -0.40 8.76
N VAL A 20 -1.77 0.73 8.27
CA VAL A 20 -2.38 1.75 9.12
C VAL A 20 -3.67 1.22 9.75
N THR A 21 -3.98 1.71 10.95
CA THR A 21 -5.31 1.51 11.55
C THR A 21 -6.26 2.55 10.97
N VAL A 22 -7.47 2.13 10.62
CA VAL A 22 -8.54 3.01 10.14
C VAL A 22 -9.64 3.11 11.20
N ASP A 23 -10.18 4.32 11.37
CA ASP A 23 -11.27 4.62 12.29
C ASP A 23 -12.17 5.73 11.72
N SER A 24 -13.15 6.18 12.50
CA SER A 24 -14.10 7.22 12.07
C SER A 24 -13.47 8.61 11.81
N SER A 25 -12.22 8.83 12.18
CA SER A 25 -11.47 10.05 11.84
C SER A 25 -10.72 9.93 10.51
N THR A 26 -10.58 8.69 9.98
CA THR A 26 -9.83 8.43 8.77
C THR A 26 -10.54 8.98 7.53
N MET A 27 -9.79 9.73 6.74
CA MET A 27 -10.22 10.26 5.45
C MET A 27 -9.67 9.41 4.31
N SER A 28 -10.47 9.22 3.27
CA SER A 28 -9.99 8.72 1.99
C SER A 28 -9.22 9.81 1.23
N PRO A 29 -8.50 9.47 0.15
CA PRO A 29 -7.85 10.46 -0.71
C PRO A 29 -8.79 11.57 -1.18
N PRO A 30 -8.24 12.76 -1.53
CA PRO A 30 -9.03 13.93 -1.95
C PRO A 30 -9.96 13.67 -3.14
N SER A 31 -9.65 12.68 -3.99
CA SER A 31 -10.49 12.27 -5.12
C SER A 31 -11.88 11.78 -4.71
N THR A 32 -12.01 11.19 -3.52
CA THR A 32 -13.30 10.72 -2.98
C THR A 32 -13.73 11.50 -1.73
N ASN A 33 -12.78 11.98 -0.94
CA ASN A 33 -13.00 12.83 0.24
C ASN A 33 -14.06 12.28 1.21
N MET A 34 -14.07 10.98 1.43
CA MET A 34 -15.03 10.30 2.31
C MET A 34 -14.40 9.99 3.67
N ARG A 35 -15.19 10.07 4.73
CA ARG A 35 -14.83 9.50 6.04
C ARG A 35 -15.29 8.07 6.12
N LEU A 36 -14.51 7.26 6.85
CA LEU A 36 -14.94 5.93 7.22
C LEU A 36 -16.06 6.01 8.26
N GLU A 37 -17.16 5.31 8.01
CA GLU A 37 -18.28 5.20 8.95
C GLU A 37 -18.41 3.76 9.44
N VAL A 38 -18.47 3.57 10.76
CA VAL A 38 -18.73 2.28 11.40
C VAL A 38 -20.06 2.36 12.13
N THR A 39 -21.03 1.55 11.74
CA THR A 39 -22.34 1.48 12.39
C THR A 39 -22.48 0.16 13.13
N PRO A 40 -22.45 0.15 14.47
CA PRO A 40 -22.70 -1.04 15.25
C PRO A 40 -24.18 -1.36 15.32
N HIS A 41 -24.52 -2.64 15.17
CA HIS A 41 -25.86 -3.20 15.35
C HIS A 41 -25.82 -4.23 16.47
N ASN A 42 -26.70 -4.09 17.44
CA ASN A 42 -26.78 -5.00 18.58
C ASN A 42 -28.08 -5.84 18.52
N ARG A 43 -27.99 -7.10 18.90
CA ARG A 43 -29.15 -7.99 19.11
C ARG A 43 -29.21 -8.39 20.58
N GLY A 44 -30.38 -8.24 21.19
CA GLY A 44 -30.66 -8.72 22.54
C GLY A 44 -31.45 -10.03 22.54
N PRO A 45 -31.65 -10.66 23.72
CA PRO A 45 -31.05 -10.29 24.99
C PRO A 45 -29.57 -10.73 25.08
N GLY A 46 -28.79 -10.02 25.89
CA GLY A 46 -27.35 -10.21 26.03
C GLY A 46 -26.53 -9.39 25.02
N PHE A 47 -25.21 -9.56 25.03
CA PHE A 47 -24.32 -8.82 24.14
C PHE A 47 -24.00 -9.64 22.88
N TRP A 48 -24.38 -9.09 21.74
CA TRP A 48 -23.95 -9.51 20.42
C TRP A 48 -23.94 -8.33 19.47
N GLN A 49 -22.78 -8.01 18.93
CA GLN A 49 -22.59 -6.87 18.04
C GLN A 49 -22.21 -7.33 16.64
N VAL A 50 -22.86 -6.77 15.63
CA VAL A 50 -22.49 -6.83 14.23
C VAL A 50 -22.32 -5.40 13.75
N SER A 51 -21.26 -5.11 12.99
CA SER A 51 -21.05 -3.77 12.47
C SER A 51 -21.06 -3.77 10.94
N SER A 52 -21.58 -2.70 10.35
CA SER A 52 -21.38 -2.36 8.94
C SER A 52 -20.36 -1.24 8.80
N VAL A 53 -19.64 -1.25 7.68
CA VAL A 53 -18.63 -0.23 7.35
C VAL A 53 -19.00 0.39 6.01
N HIS A 54 -18.97 1.71 5.95
CA HIS A 54 -19.07 2.49 4.72
C HIS A 54 -17.80 3.30 4.54
N GLN A 55 -17.08 3.07 3.43
CA GLN A 55 -15.81 3.73 3.12
C GLN A 55 -15.53 3.68 1.62
N SER A 56 -14.65 4.55 1.13
CA SER A 56 -13.97 4.35 -0.15
C SER A 56 -13.07 3.12 -0.06
N LEU A 57 -12.94 2.36 -1.15
CA LEU A 57 -12.01 1.21 -1.22
C LEU A 57 -10.54 1.64 -1.14
N HIS A 58 -10.28 2.94 -1.35
CA HIS A 58 -8.97 3.59 -1.25
C HIS A 58 -8.75 4.24 0.14
N THR A 59 -9.39 3.72 1.19
CA THR A 59 -9.22 4.22 2.56
C THR A 59 -8.24 3.36 3.34
N GLY A 60 -7.16 3.97 3.86
CA GLY A 60 -6.15 3.26 4.66
C GLY A 60 -5.29 2.31 3.82
N ALA A 61 -4.97 1.15 4.37
CA ALA A 61 -4.18 0.14 3.66
C ALA A 61 -5.04 -0.57 2.61
N HIS A 62 -4.67 -0.45 1.33
CA HIS A 62 -5.42 -1.00 0.20
C HIS A 62 -4.50 -1.32 -0.99
N ILE A 63 -5.05 -2.02 -1.97
CA ILE A 63 -4.43 -2.26 -3.27
C ILE A 63 -5.27 -1.64 -4.38
N ASP A 64 -4.60 -1.25 -5.48
CA ASP A 64 -5.23 -0.79 -6.71
C ASP A 64 -4.95 -1.73 -7.86
N SER A 65 -5.99 -1.95 -8.65
CA SER A 65 -5.94 -2.71 -9.89
C SER A 65 -5.97 -1.79 -11.13
N PRO A 66 -5.59 -2.29 -12.31
CA PRO A 66 -5.67 -1.52 -13.56
C PRO A 66 -7.03 -0.89 -13.85
N LEU A 67 -8.15 -1.45 -13.35
CA LEU A 67 -9.48 -0.86 -13.51
C LEU A 67 -9.58 0.55 -12.91
N HIS A 68 -8.72 0.90 -11.93
CA HIS A 68 -8.71 2.22 -11.29
C HIS A 68 -8.51 3.37 -12.28
N VAL A 69 -7.68 3.17 -13.30
CA VAL A 69 -7.37 4.20 -14.31
C VAL A 69 -7.64 3.78 -15.76
N PHE A 70 -8.02 2.53 -15.99
CA PHE A 70 -8.31 2.00 -17.33
C PHE A 70 -9.68 1.31 -17.33
N LYS A 71 -10.62 1.82 -18.12
CA LYS A 71 -12.00 1.31 -18.22
C LYS A 71 -12.12 -0.20 -18.47
N ASN A 72 -11.16 -0.80 -19.16
CA ASN A 72 -11.10 -2.23 -19.47
C ASN A 72 -9.97 -2.94 -18.68
N GLY A 73 -9.47 -2.31 -17.62
CA GLY A 73 -8.48 -2.92 -16.73
C GLY A 73 -9.05 -4.10 -15.95
N ILE A 74 -8.18 -5.00 -15.50
CA ILE A 74 -8.60 -6.09 -14.63
C ILE A 74 -9.05 -5.53 -13.28
N THR A 75 -9.99 -6.22 -12.64
CA THR A 75 -10.51 -5.91 -11.30
C THR A 75 -9.62 -6.47 -10.22
N THR A 76 -9.81 -6.03 -8.97
CA THR A 76 -9.09 -6.60 -7.82
C THR A 76 -9.34 -8.11 -7.67
N ALA A 77 -10.53 -8.59 -8.00
CA ALA A 77 -10.86 -10.01 -7.92
C ALA A 77 -10.04 -10.90 -8.89
N GLU A 78 -9.45 -10.31 -9.93
CA GLU A 78 -8.63 -10.99 -10.94
C GLU A 78 -7.12 -10.95 -10.61
N ILE A 79 -6.69 -10.14 -9.63
CA ILE A 79 -5.31 -10.12 -9.16
C ILE A 79 -5.01 -11.43 -8.42
N SER A 80 -3.94 -12.12 -8.83
CA SER A 80 -3.49 -13.32 -8.14
C SER A 80 -2.75 -13.00 -6.84
N LEU A 81 -2.76 -13.91 -5.87
CA LEU A 81 -1.98 -13.74 -4.64
C LEU A 81 -0.47 -13.68 -4.91
N ASP A 82 0.01 -14.35 -5.96
CA ASP A 82 1.42 -14.28 -6.36
C ASP A 82 1.87 -12.88 -6.77
N GLN A 83 0.94 -12.01 -7.19
CA GLN A 83 1.25 -10.62 -7.50
C GLN A 83 1.47 -9.77 -6.25
N VAL A 84 0.87 -10.14 -5.12
CA VAL A 84 0.88 -9.33 -3.89
C VAL A 84 1.58 -9.99 -2.70
N MET A 85 2.23 -11.14 -2.94
CA MET A 85 2.97 -11.88 -1.91
C MET A 85 4.32 -12.34 -2.44
N GLY A 86 5.35 -12.39 -1.58
CA GLY A 86 6.69 -12.89 -1.89
C GLY A 86 7.81 -11.96 -1.46
N ASP A 87 8.96 -12.08 -2.14
CA ASP A 87 10.15 -11.28 -1.83
C ASP A 87 9.89 -9.78 -2.03
N ALA A 88 10.11 -8.99 -1.00
CA ALA A 88 10.00 -7.55 -1.05
C ALA A 88 11.34 -6.87 -0.75
N LEU A 89 11.64 -5.81 -1.50
CA LEU A 89 12.78 -4.92 -1.28
C LEU A 89 12.29 -3.58 -0.73
N VAL A 90 12.78 -3.20 0.44
CA VAL A 90 12.59 -1.86 1.00
C VAL A 90 13.61 -0.92 0.39
N VAL A 91 13.14 0.11 -0.30
CA VAL A 91 13.92 1.24 -0.79
C VAL A 91 13.82 2.35 0.24
N ASP A 92 14.93 2.64 0.90
CA ASP A 92 14.97 3.62 1.98
C ASP A 92 15.06 5.04 1.43
N LEU A 93 14.02 5.82 1.64
CA LEU A 93 13.87 7.23 1.28
C LEU A 93 13.58 8.09 2.52
N SER A 94 13.89 7.60 3.74
CA SER A 94 13.50 8.23 5.00
C SER A 94 14.08 9.64 5.23
N TRP A 95 15.00 10.06 4.37
CA TRP A 95 15.56 11.43 4.38
C TRP A 95 14.72 12.45 3.62
N VAL A 96 13.74 12.03 2.79
CA VAL A 96 12.91 12.97 2.04
C VAL A 96 11.91 13.66 2.97
N GLY A 97 11.63 14.91 2.70
CA GLY A 97 10.72 15.73 3.48
C GLY A 97 9.39 16.03 2.76
N PRO A 98 8.57 16.90 3.36
CA PRO A 98 7.32 17.34 2.75
C PRO A 98 7.52 17.91 1.33
N ASN A 99 6.57 17.64 0.44
CA ASN A 99 6.54 18.14 -0.94
C ASN A 99 7.77 17.79 -1.79
N HIS A 100 8.56 16.79 -1.36
CA HIS A 100 9.72 16.33 -2.12
C HIS A 100 9.29 15.49 -3.32
N ALA A 101 9.78 15.84 -4.51
CA ALA A 101 9.66 14.98 -5.68
C ALA A 101 10.68 13.85 -5.58
N VAL A 102 10.23 12.63 -5.36
CA VAL A 102 11.12 11.46 -5.30
C VAL A 102 11.70 11.17 -6.68
N THR A 103 12.96 11.53 -6.88
CA THR A 103 13.65 11.42 -8.17
C THR A 103 14.23 10.02 -8.40
N VAL A 104 14.66 9.75 -9.64
CA VAL A 104 15.42 8.52 -9.98
C VAL A 104 16.72 8.43 -9.18
N ASP A 105 17.37 9.55 -8.91
CA ASP A 105 18.60 9.56 -8.11
C ASP A 105 18.32 9.25 -6.63
N ASP A 106 17.18 9.71 -6.09
CA ASP A 106 16.73 9.31 -4.75
C ASP A 106 16.48 7.80 -4.70
N LEU A 107 15.78 7.25 -5.69
CA LEU A 107 15.55 5.81 -5.79
C LEU A 107 16.85 5.01 -5.80
N LYS A 108 17.81 5.41 -6.63
CA LYS A 108 19.13 4.76 -6.70
C LYS A 108 19.88 4.87 -5.37
N LYS A 109 19.88 6.04 -4.75
CA LYS A 109 20.49 6.27 -3.43
C LYS A 109 19.80 5.42 -2.35
N GLY A 110 18.46 5.25 -2.41
CA GLY A 110 17.66 4.39 -1.52
C GLY A 110 17.88 2.90 -1.76
N GLY A 111 18.60 2.54 -2.83
CA GLY A 111 18.97 1.17 -3.16
C GLY A 111 18.00 0.46 -4.09
N ALA A 112 17.19 1.21 -4.86
CA ALA A 112 16.33 0.61 -5.89
C ALA A 112 17.10 -0.07 -7.03
N GLY A 113 18.42 0.18 -7.16
CA GLY A 113 19.30 -0.57 -8.08
C GLY A 113 19.40 -2.07 -7.78
N ASP A 114 18.98 -2.50 -6.59
CA ASP A 114 18.94 -3.92 -6.19
C ASP A 114 17.60 -4.62 -6.51
N VAL A 115 16.65 -3.91 -7.15
CA VAL A 115 15.37 -4.49 -7.59
C VAL A 115 15.61 -5.59 -8.62
N LYS A 116 14.95 -6.72 -8.41
CA LYS A 116 14.94 -7.84 -9.36
C LYS A 116 13.57 -7.93 -10.01
N ARG A 117 13.53 -8.46 -11.22
CA ARG A 117 12.26 -8.75 -11.90
C ARG A 117 11.39 -9.66 -11.02
N GLY A 118 10.14 -9.22 -10.80
CA GLY A 118 9.17 -9.92 -9.95
C GLY A 118 9.25 -9.60 -8.46
N ASP A 119 10.15 -8.71 -8.03
CA ASP A 119 10.15 -8.22 -6.65
C ASP A 119 8.89 -7.41 -6.34
N ILE A 120 8.54 -7.35 -5.07
CA ILE A 120 7.70 -6.31 -4.49
C ILE A 120 8.64 -5.20 -4.03
N VAL A 121 8.33 -3.94 -4.36
CA VAL A 121 9.13 -2.78 -3.95
C VAL A 121 8.35 -1.96 -2.95
N LEU A 122 8.93 -1.75 -1.76
CA LEU A 122 8.32 -0.95 -0.69
C LEU A 122 9.12 0.36 -0.54
N LEU A 123 8.50 1.49 -0.88
CA LEU A 123 9.12 2.81 -0.80
C LEU A 123 8.89 3.38 0.61
N ARG A 124 9.98 3.54 1.39
CA ARG A 124 9.95 3.98 2.77
C ARG A 124 10.38 5.43 2.88
N THR A 125 9.49 6.32 3.30
CA THR A 125 9.77 7.73 3.64
C THR A 125 9.54 8.03 5.12
N ASP A 126 8.90 7.13 5.85
CA ASP A 126 8.34 7.32 7.19
C ASP A 126 7.27 8.44 7.24
N TRP A 127 6.68 8.81 6.09
CA TRP A 127 5.66 9.87 6.02
C TRP A 127 4.37 9.44 6.73
N THR A 128 3.87 8.25 6.43
CA THR A 128 2.68 7.71 7.08
C THR A 128 2.88 7.61 8.59
N ASP A 129 4.04 7.15 9.07
CA ASP A 129 4.35 7.07 10.49
C ASP A 129 4.27 8.43 11.21
N LYS A 130 4.61 9.52 10.50
CA LYS A 130 4.68 10.89 11.06
C LYS A 130 3.36 11.66 10.90
N MET A 131 2.63 11.44 9.81
CA MET A 131 1.59 12.37 9.37
C MET A 131 0.20 11.75 9.23
N TYR A 132 0.05 10.40 9.32
CA TYR A 132 -1.26 9.78 9.19
C TYR A 132 -2.23 10.30 10.26
N GLY A 133 -3.43 10.70 9.82
CA GLY A 133 -4.42 11.32 10.70
C GLY A 133 -4.41 12.85 10.70
N THR A 134 -3.41 13.50 10.11
CA THR A 134 -3.36 14.98 9.98
C THR A 134 -3.98 15.41 8.65
N TRP A 135 -5.30 15.37 8.57
CA TRP A 135 -6.02 15.72 7.33
C TRP A 135 -6.28 17.23 7.21
N PRO A 136 -6.09 17.84 6.02
CA PRO A 136 -5.69 17.26 4.74
C PRO A 136 -4.17 17.16 4.53
N ASP A 137 -3.36 17.59 5.49
CA ASP A 137 -1.91 17.79 5.34
C ASP A 137 -1.18 16.48 4.99
N TYR A 138 -1.68 15.33 5.46
CA TYR A 138 -1.16 14.02 5.07
C TYR A 138 -1.09 13.86 3.55
N PHE A 139 -2.11 14.32 2.82
CA PHE A 139 -2.16 14.25 1.36
C PHE A 139 -1.41 15.42 0.69
N THR A 140 -1.69 16.65 1.15
CA THR A 140 -1.26 17.86 0.44
C THR A 140 0.20 18.24 0.65
N GLN A 141 0.83 17.75 1.73
CA GLN A 141 2.25 17.99 2.03
C GLN A 141 3.13 16.74 1.85
N SER A 142 2.55 15.61 1.45
CA SER A 142 3.28 14.36 1.23
C SER A 142 4.47 14.55 0.28
N PRO A 143 5.56 13.80 0.38
CA PRO A 143 6.40 13.55 -0.79
C PRO A 143 5.53 13.03 -1.94
N TYR A 144 6.00 13.15 -3.16
CA TYR A 144 5.25 12.64 -4.31
C TYR A 144 6.16 11.91 -5.30
N PHE A 145 5.55 11.06 -6.12
CA PHE A 145 6.29 10.17 -7.02
C PHE A 145 6.05 10.57 -8.49
N PRO A 146 7.00 11.30 -9.12
CA PRO A 146 6.85 11.75 -10.50
C PRO A 146 6.70 10.59 -11.49
N PRO A 147 5.94 10.77 -12.59
CA PRO A 147 5.76 9.73 -13.61
C PRO A 147 7.06 9.17 -14.20
N GLU A 148 8.09 10.00 -14.36
CA GLU A 148 9.41 9.58 -14.83
C GLU A 148 10.12 8.65 -13.85
N SER A 149 9.96 8.87 -12.54
CA SER A 149 10.49 7.98 -11.50
C SER A 149 9.71 6.68 -11.44
N ALA A 150 8.39 6.75 -11.62
CA ALA A 150 7.53 5.58 -11.73
C ALA A 150 7.91 4.72 -12.96
N GLN A 151 8.13 5.34 -14.11
CA GLN A 151 8.54 4.64 -15.32
C GLN A 151 9.90 3.95 -15.14
N TRP A 152 10.88 4.68 -14.57
CA TRP A 152 12.19 4.11 -14.30
C TRP A 152 12.11 2.88 -13.39
N LEU A 153 11.26 2.93 -12.34
CA LEU A 153 11.10 1.81 -11.41
C LEU A 153 10.37 0.64 -12.07
N VAL A 154 9.32 0.90 -12.84
CA VAL A 154 8.59 -0.11 -13.62
C VAL A 154 9.52 -0.85 -14.59
N ASP A 155 10.46 -0.14 -15.21
CA ASP A 155 11.45 -0.73 -16.14
C ASP A 155 12.39 -1.72 -15.44
N GLN A 156 12.54 -1.66 -14.11
CA GLN A 156 13.28 -2.69 -13.35
C GLN A 156 12.47 -4.00 -13.24
N GLY A 157 11.17 -3.98 -13.54
CA GLY A 157 10.29 -5.15 -13.60
C GLY A 157 9.73 -5.63 -12.26
N PRO A 158 9.40 -4.76 -11.31
CA PRO A 158 8.66 -5.18 -10.12
C PRO A 158 7.27 -5.69 -10.50
N LYS A 159 6.68 -6.55 -9.67
CA LYS A 159 5.29 -6.99 -9.81
C LYS A 159 4.32 -6.14 -9.01
N ASN A 160 4.85 -5.38 -8.03
CA ASN A 160 4.06 -4.57 -7.10
C ASN A 160 4.94 -3.45 -6.53
N ILE A 161 4.34 -2.27 -6.31
CA ILE A 161 5.00 -1.13 -5.68
C ILE A 161 4.11 -0.64 -4.53
N GLY A 162 4.68 -0.53 -3.34
CA GLY A 162 3.99 -0.06 -2.15
C GLY A 162 4.56 1.25 -1.62
N PHE A 163 3.68 2.12 -1.14
CA PHE A 163 3.98 3.47 -0.69
C PHE A 163 3.61 3.66 0.79
N ASP A 164 4.51 4.24 1.58
CA ASP A 164 4.24 4.75 2.93
C ASP A 164 4.01 6.27 2.94
N PHE A 165 3.58 6.82 1.80
CA PHE A 165 3.25 8.23 1.60
C PHE A 165 2.17 8.34 0.52
N PHE A 166 1.53 9.51 0.40
CA PHE A 166 0.58 9.77 -0.69
C PHE A 166 1.35 10.28 -1.91
N GLU A 167 1.39 9.48 -2.96
CA GLU A 167 2.36 9.58 -4.04
C GLU A 167 1.92 10.51 -5.20
N GLU A 168 0.62 10.79 -5.33
CA GLU A 168 0.13 11.65 -6.42
C GLU A 168 0.23 13.14 -6.10
N TYR A 169 0.75 13.89 -7.06
CA TYR A 169 0.87 15.33 -6.94
C TYR A 169 -0.48 16.05 -6.93
N CYS A 170 -1.48 15.49 -7.59
CA CYS A 170 -2.78 16.12 -7.85
C CYS A 170 -3.54 16.53 -6.58
N ALA A 171 -3.29 15.91 -5.41
CA ALA A 171 -3.89 16.31 -4.14
C ALA A 171 -3.64 17.78 -3.75
N ARG A 172 -2.66 18.45 -4.39
CA ARG A 172 -2.29 19.85 -4.15
C ARG A 172 -3.00 20.82 -5.09
N LEU A 173 -3.62 20.28 -6.13
CA LEU A 173 -4.31 21.09 -7.12
C LEU A 173 -5.71 21.46 -6.62
N PRO A 174 -6.19 22.68 -6.86
CA PRO A 174 -7.54 23.09 -6.49
C PRO A 174 -8.62 22.32 -7.25
N ASP A 175 -8.32 21.98 -8.49
CA ASP A 175 -9.12 21.13 -9.37
C ASP A 175 -8.19 20.11 -10.03
N PHE A 176 -8.58 18.84 -10.05
CA PHE A 176 -7.86 17.79 -10.76
C PHE A 176 -8.84 16.81 -11.39
N GLY A 177 -8.42 16.22 -12.51
CA GLY A 177 -9.18 15.23 -13.26
C GLY A 177 -8.47 13.90 -13.35
N SER A 178 -9.06 12.96 -14.08
CA SER A 178 -8.49 11.62 -14.27
C SER A 178 -7.10 11.61 -14.92
N GLU A 179 -6.77 12.65 -15.68
CA GLU A 179 -5.47 12.75 -16.37
C GLU A 179 -4.33 13.18 -15.43
N ASP A 180 -4.65 13.75 -14.27
CA ASP A 180 -3.66 14.18 -13.27
C ASP A 180 -3.10 13.02 -12.44
N PHE A 181 -3.71 11.81 -12.53
CA PHE A 181 -3.21 10.57 -11.93
C PHE A 181 -2.18 9.89 -12.85
N ALA A 182 -1.14 10.64 -13.21
CA ALA A 182 -0.18 10.20 -14.23
C ALA A 182 0.71 9.06 -13.74
N MET A 183 1.10 9.05 -12.46
CA MET A 183 1.91 8.00 -11.87
C MET A 183 1.12 6.67 -11.83
N HIS A 184 -0.14 6.69 -11.39
CA HIS A 184 -1.02 5.51 -11.42
C HIS A 184 -1.13 4.92 -12.82
N ARG A 185 -1.28 5.75 -13.85
CA ARG A 185 -1.36 5.28 -15.25
C ARG A 185 -0.08 4.58 -15.69
N VAL A 186 1.09 5.07 -15.28
CA VAL A 186 2.38 4.43 -15.59
C VAL A 186 2.46 3.05 -14.92
N ILE A 187 2.21 2.98 -13.62
CA ILE A 187 2.40 1.73 -12.85
C ILE A 187 1.34 0.69 -13.23
N LEU A 188 0.05 1.06 -13.13
CA LEU A 188 -1.05 0.14 -13.42
C LEU A 188 -1.12 -0.24 -14.91
N GLY A 189 -0.70 0.69 -15.80
CA GLY A 189 -0.60 0.43 -17.25
C GLY A 189 0.45 -0.61 -17.61
N ALA A 190 1.46 -0.78 -16.78
CA ALA A 190 2.48 -1.84 -16.91
C ALA A 190 2.03 -3.17 -16.28
N GLY A 191 0.81 -3.25 -15.71
CA GLY A 191 0.32 -4.44 -15.01
C GLY A 191 0.92 -4.62 -13.61
N VAL A 192 1.56 -3.58 -13.07
CA VAL A 192 2.13 -3.56 -11.72
C VAL A 192 1.04 -3.10 -10.74
N VAL A 193 0.83 -3.83 -9.65
CA VAL A 193 -0.15 -3.48 -8.62
C VAL A 193 0.40 -2.34 -7.74
N ILE A 194 -0.47 -1.40 -7.36
CA ILE A 194 -0.14 -0.36 -6.38
C ILE A 194 -0.65 -0.78 -5.00
N MET A 195 0.13 -0.48 -3.96
CA MET A 195 -0.26 -0.62 -2.56
C MET A 195 -0.06 0.71 -1.85
N GLU A 196 -1.10 1.20 -1.19
CA GLU A 196 -1.10 2.45 -0.42
C GLU A 196 -1.42 2.21 1.06
N GLY A 197 -1.05 3.18 1.90
CA GLY A 197 -1.31 3.09 3.33
C GLY A 197 -0.38 2.13 4.07
N LEU A 198 0.83 1.91 3.54
CA LEU A 198 1.92 1.25 4.26
C LEU A 198 2.38 2.12 5.44
N THR A 199 2.83 1.49 6.50
CA THR A 199 3.41 2.12 7.70
C THR A 199 4.48 1.22 8.31
N ASN A 200 5.22 1.71 9.30
CA ASN A 200 6.13 0.92 10.11
C ASN A 200 7.23 0.19 9.34
N LEU A 201 7.58 0.65 8.13
CA LEU A 201 8.64 0.05 7.32
C LEU A 201 10.01 0.14 8.01
N GLY A 202 10.20 1.13 8.89
CA GLY A 202 11.39 1.29 9.70
C GLY A 202 11.63 0.19 10.75
N ALA A 203 10.61 -0.58 11.11
CA ALA A 203 10.73 -1.71 12.03
C ALA A 203 11.28 -2.98 11.39
N LEU A 204 11.43 -3.01 10.07
CA LEU A 204 11.98 -4.16 9.36
C LEU A 204 13.48 -4.27 9.59
N PRO A 205 13.99 -5.44 10.03
CA PRO A 205 15.40 -5.59 10.44
C PRO A 205 16.38 -5.63 9.26
N ARG A 206 15.87 -5.78 8.04
CA ARG A 206 16.64 -5.90 6.80
C ARG A 206 15.82 -5.40 5.63
N ARG A 207 16.52 -5.02 4.55
CA ARG A 207 15.88 -4.48 3.34
C ARG A 207 15.11 -5.51 2.51
N ARG A 208 15.41 -6.80 2.60
CA ARG A 208 14.67 -7.87 1.94
C ARG A 208 13.93 -8.72 2.95
N VAL A 209 12.64 -8.88 2.75
CA VAL A 209 11.72 -9.58 3.65
C VAL A 209 10.70 -10.38 2.83
N ASP A 210 10.14 -11.41 3.46
CA ASP A 210 8.92 -12.04 2.93
C ASP A 210 7.73 -11.16 3.26
N PHE A 211 7.02 -10.70 2.24
CA PHE A 211 5.91 -9.76 2.35
C PHE A 211 4.61 -10.36 1.86
N ALA A 212 3.51 -9.96 2.48
CA ALA A 212 2.17 -10.37 2.09
C ALA A 212 1.17 -9.20 2.21
N ALA A 213 0.33 -9.06 1.20
CA ALA A 213 -0.76 -8.10 1.12
C ALA A 213 -2.11 -8.78 0.81
N PRO A 214 -2.62 -9.68 1.68
CA PRO A 214 -3.97 -10.22 1.49
C PRO A 214 -5.00 -9.09 1.52
N PHE A 215 -6.00 -9.17 0.64
CA PHE A 215 -7.00 -8.13 0.41
C PHE A 215 -8.40 -8.74 0.21
N TYR A 216 -9.43 -7.91 0.29
CA TYR A 216 -10.79 -8.33 -0.02
C TYR A 216 -10.95 -8.65 -1.50
N LYS A 217 -11.40 -9.87 -1.79
CA LYS A 217 -11.72 -10.30 -3.15
C LYS A 217 -13.14 -9.87 -3.54
N ILE A 218 -13.31 -8.59 -3.88
CA ILE A 218 -14.59 -8.02 -4.27
C ILE A 218 -14.65 -7.97 -5.81
N ALA A 219 -15.68 -8.57 -6.39
CA ALA A 219 -15.84 -8.57 -7.84
C ALA A 219 -16.25 -7.19 -8.37
N GLY A 220 -15.64 -6.79 -9.49
CA GLY A 220 -15.99 -5.55 -10.19
C GLY A 220 -15.46 -4.26 -9.58
N THR A 221 -14.48 -4.35 -8.65
CA THR A 221 -13.87 -3.18 -8.00
C THR A 221 -12.45 -2.92 -8.48
N GLU A 222 -12.07 -1.66 -8.43
CA GLU A 222 -10.76 -1.12 -8.82
C GLU A 222 -9.77 -1.09 -7.67
N GLY A 223 -10.27 -1.05 -6.44
CA GLY A 223 -9.50 -1.05 -5.19
C GLY A 223 -10.02 -2.09 -4.21
N ALA A 224 -9.22 -2.46 -3.23
CA ALA A 224 -9.64 -3.35 -2.14
C ALA A 224 -8.85 -3.10 -0.86
N PRO A 225 -9.53 -2.96 0.30
CA PRO A 225 -8.87 -2.93 1.60
C PRO A 225 -7.98 -4.16 1.81
N ALA A 226 -6.80 -3.94 2.36
CA ALA A 226 -5.77 -4.97 2.54
C ALA A 226 -5.17 -4.94 3.95
N ARG A 227 -4.49 -6.03 4.33
CA ARG A 227 -3.64 -6.07 5.51
C ARG A 227 -2.22 -6.42 5.11
N PHE A 228 -1.32 -5.46 5.17
CA PHE A 228 0.09 -5.61 4.82
C PHE A 228 0.88 -6.12 6.02
N PHE A 229 1.73 -7.11 5.81
CA PHE A 229 2.66 -7.56 6.83
C PHE A 229 3.90 -8.21 6.22
N ALA A 230 4.98 -8.24 6.97
CA ALA A 230 6.18 -8.98 6.62
C ALA A 230 6.48 -10.07 7.64
N THR A 231 7.14 -11.14 7.19
CA THR A 231 7.72 -12.18 8.05
C THR A 231 9.23 -11.94 8.17
N VAL A 232 9.75 -11.91 9.42
CA VAL A 232 11.15 -11.59 9.73
C VAL A 232 11.74 -12.57 10.73
#